data_7221e7dd4e5adfca2a948e6b43064ed5
#
_entry.id   7221e7dd4e5adfca2a948e6b43064ed5
#
_cell.length_a   1.000
_cell.length_b   1.000
_cell.length_c   1.000
_cell.angle_alpha   90.00
_cell.angle_beta   90.00
_cell.angle_gamma   90.00
#
_symmetry.space_group_name_H-M   'P 1'
#
loop_
_entity.id
_entity.type
_entity.pdbx_description
1 polymer ?
#
loop_
_entity_poly.entity_id
_entity_poly.type
_entity_poly.pdbx_seq_one_letter_code
_entity_poly.pdbx_strand_id
1 'polypeptide(L)' 'MSETADSPPSSPLLSARFVTVAEVARQLRVSNMTVYRLVKSGQLPAVRVGRGYRIREDDVRKYLDQRYMDAG' A
#
# COMPACT_ATOMS: atom_id res chain seq x y z
N MET A 1 19.52 6.01 -15.13
CA MET A 1 19.17 5.79 -14.98
C MET A 1 18.89 5.52 -14.14
N SER A 2 18.72 5.61 -13.97
CA SER A 2 18.42 5.23 -13.39
C SER A 2 17.90 4.80 -13.00
N GLU A 3 17.39 4.59 -13.10
CA GLU A 3 16.90 4.11 -12.81
C GLU A 3 16.73 3.35 -12.62
N THR A 4 16.63 3.39 -13.00
CA THR A 4 16.51 2.55 -13.03
C THR A 4 16.68 1.84 -12.27
N ALA A 5 17.02 2.05 -12.03
CA ALA A 5 17.33 1.31 -11.14
C ALA A 5 16.36 0.71 -10.46
N ASP A 6 15.67 1.03 -10.34
CA ASP A 6 14.83 0.45 -9.69
C ASP A 6 14.09 -0.43 -10.37
N SER A 7 14.42 -0.88 -11.03
CA SER A 7 13.77 -1.62 -11.57
C SER A 7 13.85 -2.73 -11.77
N PRO A 8 13.58 -3.38 -12.06
CA PRO A 8 13.27 -4.34 -12.23
C PRO A 8 13.47 -5.44 -12.04
N PRO A 9 13.33 -5.88 -11.56
CA PRO A 9 13.60 -7.04 -11.22
C PRO A 9 12.87 -8.12 -11.73
N SER A 10 13.36 -9.17 -11.73
CA SER A 10 12.72 -10.31 -12.28
C SER A 10 11.81 -11.00 -11.31
N SER A 11 11.88 -10.68 -10.06
CA SER A 11 11.05 -11.29 -9.05
C SER A 11 9.74 -10.52 -8.89
N PRO A 12 8.60 -11.19 -8.82
CA PRO A 12 7.35 -10.50 -8.59
C PRO A 12 7.36 -9.69 -7.30
N LEU A 13 8.02 -10.22 -6.29
CA LEU A 13 8.14 -9.49 -5.05
C LEU A 13 8.92 -8.21 -5.22
N LEU A 14 10.00 -8.29 -5.96
CA LEU A 14 10.84 -7.14 -6.15
C LEU A 14 10.24 -6.12 -7.11
N SER A 15 9.33 -6.56 -7.95
CA SER A 15 8.70 -5.63 -8.88
C SER A 15 7.53 -4.90 -8.25
N ALA A 16 7.08 -5.36 -7.09
CA ALA A 16 5.99 -4.68 -6.40
C ALA A 16 6.51 -3.41 -5.75
N ARG A 17 5.70 -2.37 -5.83
CA ARG A 17 6.02 -1.14 -5.15
C ARG A 17 5.35 -1.11 -3.80
N PHE A 18 6.09 -0.68 -2.81
CA PHE A 18 5.59 -0.59 -1.46
C PHE A 18 5.55 0.87 -1.02
N VAL A 19 4.53 1.21 -0.25
CA VAL A 19 4.38 2.55 0.28
C VAL A 19 4.24 2.46 1.79
N THR A 20 4.50 3.56 2.45
CA THR A 20 4.39 3.62 3.90
C THR A 20 2.97 3.90 4.32
N VAL A 21 2.71 3.70 5.62
CA VAL A 21 1.41 4.02 6.18
C VAL A 21 1.07 5.48 5.93
N ALA A 22 2.05 6.36 6.10
CA ALA A 22 1.80 7.79 5.92
C ALA A 22 1.39 8.10 4.48
N GLU A 23 2.03 7.42 3.53
CA GLU A 23 1.70 7.63 2.14
C GLU A 23 0.30 7.12 1.82
N VAL A 24 -0.05 5.96 2.37
CA VAL A 24 -1.38 5.42 2.17
C VAL A 24 -2.43 6.35 2.77
N ALA A 25 -2.17 6.85 3.98
CA ALA A 25 -3.08 7.75 4.63
C ALA A 25 -3.34 8.98 3.77
N ARG A 26 -2.29 9.49 3.15
CA ARG A 26 -2.41 10.64 2.27
C ARG A 26 -3.25 10.31 1.05
N GLN A 27 -3.01 9.16 0.46
CA GLN A 27 -3.75 8.76 -0.73
C GLN A 27 -5.22 8.51 -0.43
N LEU A 28 -5.50 7.92 0.72
CA LEU A 28 -6.87 7.64 1.12
C LEU A 28 -7.53 8.83 1.79
N ARG A 29 -6.76 9.84 2.13
CA ARG A 29 -7.25 11.04 2.81
C ARG A 29 -7.83 10.70 4.18
N VAL A 30 -7.09 9.88 4.90
CA VAL A 30 -7.46 9.49 6.25
C VAL A 30 -6.24 9.65 7.14
N SER A 31 -6.44 9.46 8.44
CA SER A 31 -5.33 9.53 9.37
C SER A 31 -4.50 8.25 9.33
N ASN A 32 -3.27 8.34 9.81
CA ASN A 32 -2.44 7.15 9.94
C ASN A 32 -3.12 6.09 10.80
N MET A 33 -3.80 6.52 11.84
CA MET A 33 -4.50 5.60 12.72
C MET A 33 -5.53 4.77 11.95
N THR A 34 -6.24 5.42 11.04
CA THR A 34 -7.22 4.71 10.24
C THR A 34 -6.55 3.64 9.38
N VAL A 35 -5.39 3.97 8.80
CA VAL A 35 -4.68 2.98 8.00
C VAL A 35 -4.25 1.81 8.86
N TYR A 36 -3.77 2.07 10.07
CA TYR A 36 -3.41 0.99 10.98
C TYR A 36 -4.60 0.09 11.28
N ARG A 37 -5.77 0.67 11.44
CA ARG A 37 -6.97 -0.12 11.67
C ARG A 37 -7.31 -0.99 10.48
N LEU A 38 -7.16 -0.45 9.29
CA LEU A 38 -7.43 -1.23 8.08
C LEU A 38 -6.48 -2.41 7.97
N VAL A 39 -5.22 -2.18 8.31
CA VAL A 39 -4.23 -3.25 8.28
C VAL A 39 -4.56 -4.31 9.31
N LYS A 40 -4.87 -3.89 10.52
CA LYS A 40 -5.13 -4.83 11.60
C LYS A 40 -6.41 -5.63 11.38
N SER A 41 -7.39 -5.01 10.76
CA SER A 41 -8.66 -5.70 10.49
C SER A 41 -8.59 -6.61 9.28
N GLY A 42 -7.49 -6.57 8.55
CA GLY A 42 -7.34 -7.41 7.38
C GLY A 42 -7.94 -6.83 6.10
N GLN A 43 -8.46 -5.63 6.17
CA GLN A 43 -9.03 -5.01 4.98
C GLN A 43 -7.97 -4.53 4.01
N LEU A 44 -6.78 -4.23 4.53
CA LEU A 44 -5.69 -3.76 3.71
C LEU A 44 -4.46 -4.59 4.03
N PRO A 45 -4.06 -5.47 3.12
CA PRO A 45 -2.89 -6.32 3.37
C PRO A 45 -1.64 -5.48 3.52
N ALA A 46 -0.76 -5.88 4.42
CA ALA A 46 0.47 -5.17 4.66
C ALA A 46 1.54 -6.13 5.13
N VAL A 47 2.78 -5.74 4.93
CA VAL A 47 3.93 -6.49 5.39
C VAL A 47 4.58 -5.71 6.52
N ARG A 48 4.89 -6.41 7.61
CA ARG A 48 5.57 -5.77 8.72
C ARG A 48 7.05 -5.65 8.41
N VAL A 49 7.56 -4.44 8.49
CA VAL A 49 8.98 -4.20 8.25
C VAL A 49 9.50 -3.33 9.39
N GLY A 50 10.37 -3.92 10.19
CA GLY A 50 10.87 -3.20 11.36
C GLY A 50 9.74 -2.77 12.26
N ARG A 51 9.63 -1.48 12.49
CA ARG A 51 8.61 -0.94 13.39
C ARG A 51 7.34 -0.52 12.68
N GLY A 52 7.32 -0.61 11.37
CA GLY A 52 6.17 -0.13 10.65
C GLY A 52 5.65 -1.16 9.69
N TYR A 53 4.79 -0.69 8.82
CA TYR A 53 4.22 -1.55 7.80
C TYR A 53 4.57 -1.01 6.44
N ARG A 54 4.62 -1.91 5.48
CA ARG A 54 4.72 -1.54 4.08
C ARG A 54 3.54 -2.13 3.38
N ILE A 55 2.87 -1.33 2.58
CA ILE A 55 1.66 -1.75 1.87
C ILE A 55 1.96 -1.74 0.39
N ARG A 56 1.54 -2.76 -0.31
CA ARG A 56 1.74 -2.81 -1.74
C ARG A 56 0.84 -1.78 -2.41
N GLU A 57 1.42 -1.07 -3.34
CA GLU A 57 0.68 -0.05 -4.06
C GLU A 57 -0.54 -0.64 -4.76
N ASP A 58 -0.40 -1.84 -5.28
CA ASP A 58 -1.52 -2.51 -5.93
C ASP A 58 -2.66 -2.76 -4.96
N ASP A 59 -2.33 -3.11 -3.72
CA ASP A 59 -3.36 -3.36 -2.73
C ASP A 59 -4.09 -2.09 -2.36
N VAL A 60 -3.38 -0.98 -2.32
CA VAL A 60 -4.01 0.31 -2.06
C VAL A 60 -4.97 0.64 -3.19
N ARG A 61 -4.54 0.40 -4.41
CA ARG A 61 -5.39 0.68 -5.56
C ARG A 61 -6.64 -0.19 -5.55
N LYS A 62 -6.48 -1.46 -5.22
CA LYS A 62 -7.63 -2.35 -5.12
C LYS A 62 -8.61 -1.89 -4.06
N TYR A 63 -8.09 -1.44 -2.94
CA TYR A 63 -8.94 -0.96 -1.88
C TYR A 63 -9.73 0.27 -2.33
N LEU A 64 -9.07 1.19 -3.01
CA LEU A 64 -9.72 2.38 -3.52
C LEU A 64 -10.78 2.02 -4.55
N ASP A 65 -10.45 1.11 -5.46
CA ASP A 65 -11.40 0.70 -6.48
C ASP A 65 -12.65 0.10 -5.88
N GLN A 66 -12.48 -0.73 -4.87
CA GLN A 66 -13.61 -1.34 -4.20
C GLN A 66 -14.49 -0.31 -3.52
N ARG A 67 -13.88 0.69 -2.92
CA ARG A 67 -14.67 1.72 -2.26
C ARG A 67 -15.44 2.56 -3.26
N TYR A 68 -14.83 2.85 -4.38
CA TYR A 68 -15.54 3.59 -5.41
C TYR A 68 -16.72 2.81 -5.94
N MET A 69 -16.54 1.53 -6.14
CA MET A 69 -17.62 0.69 -6.63
C MET A 69 -18.75 0.59 -5.61
N ASP A 70 -18.39 0.48 -4.34
CA ASP A 70 -19.39 0.43 -3.29
C ASP A 70 -20.14 1.74 -3.18
N ALA A 71 -19.45 2.84 -3.38
CA ALA A 71 -20.07 4.15 -3.25
C ALA A 71 -20.96 4.47 -4.44
N GLY A 72 -20.67 3.86 -5.55
CA GLY A 72 -21.44 4.10 -6.74
C GLY A 72 -22.72 3.33 -6.71
#